data_7a96ee6a8be462514d988c12bfdeb359
#
_entry.id   7a96ee6a8be462514d988c12bfdeb359
#
_cell.length_a   1.000
_cell.length_b   1.000
_cell.length_c   1.000
_cell.angle_alpha   90.00
_cell.angle_beta   90.00
_cell.angle_gamma   90.00
#
_symmetry.space_group_name_H-M   'P 1'
#
loop_
_entity.id
_entity.type
_entity.pdbx_description
1 polymer ?
#
loop_
_entity_poly.entity_id
_entity_poly.type
_entity_poly.pdbx_seq_one_letter_code
_entity_poly.pdbx_strand_id
1 'polypeptide(L)'
;MEAWERRERILELLKNSKEPITGAELSKKYNVTRQVIVQDIALLRARGEDILATPQGYLIPQVKMKDTLIKKIVCKHNEYDEIEDELKTIVDLGGKIIDVIVDHPLYGEITGNLDISSRLDVDRFMDKLKITKAEPLSTLTEGVHIHTIEVENEKIFQLIKETLKEKGYLISED
;
A
#
# COMPACT_ATOMS: atom_id res chain seq x y z
N MET A 1 22.12 23.04 5.29
CA MET A 1 22.27 21.81 4.48
C MET A 1 21.69 22.07 3.11
N GLU A 2 22.47 21.81 2.08
CA GLU A 2 22.05 21.99 0.69
C GLU A 2 20.98 20.93 0.30
N ALA A 3 20.12 21.27 -0.66
CA ALA A 3 19.00 20.39 -1.04
C ALA A 3 19.46 19.03 -1.61
N TRP A 4 20.57 19.03 -2.36
CA TRP A 4 21.13 17.79 -2.90
C TRP A 4 21.68 16.89 -1.79
N GLU A 5 22.36 17.46 -0.80
CA GLU A 5 22.90 16.74 0.36
C GLU A 5 21.78 16.12 1.20
N ARG A 6 20.68 16.85 1.38
CA ARG A 6 19.49 16.33 2.07
C ARG A 6 18.91 15.12 1.36
N ARG A 7 18.79 15.17 0.03
CA ARG A 7 18.29 14.04 -0.76
C ARG A 7 19.16 12.79 -0.62
N GLU A 8 20.48 12.93 -0.69
CA GLU A 8 21.39 11.79 -0.49
C GLU A 8 21.23 11.16 0.91
N ARG A 9 21.11 11.99 1.93
CA ARG A 9 20.89 11.51 3.31
C ARG A 9 19.51 10.85 3.51
N ILE A 10 18.49 11.37 2.85
CA ILE A 10 17.15 10.72 2.83
C ILE A 10 17.26 9.35 2.18
N LEU A 11 17.91 9.25 1.04
CA LEU A 11 18.10 8.01 0.31
C LEU A 11 18.86 6.97 1.15
N GLU A 12 19.97 7.36 1.75
CA GLU A 12 20.77 6.51 2.65
C GLU A 12 19.93 6.02 3.84
N LEU A 13 19.15 6.90 4.45
CA LEU A 13 18.29 6.57 5.56
C LEU A 13 17.23 5.53 5.15
N LEU A 14 16.59 5.71 4.00
CA LEU A 14 15.59 4.77 3.48
C LEU A 14 16.22 3.41 3.10
N LYS A 15 17.42 3.40 2.52
CA LYS A 15 18.16 2.16 2.19
C LYS A 15 18.51 1.33 3.43
N ASN A 16 18.76 1.99 4.55
CA ASN A 16 19.14 1.34 5.81
C ASN A 16 17.94 1.03 6.73
N SER A 17 16.75 1.54 6.41
CA SER A 17 15.55 1.30 7.21
C SER A 17 14.84 0.02 6.80
N LYS A 18 14.40 -0.75 7.79
CA LYS A 18 13.52 -1.92 7.59
C LYS A 18 12.04 -1.55 7.65
N GLU A 19 11.72 -0.39 8.19
CA GLU A 19 10.37 0.12 8.38
C GLU A 19 10.15 1.36 7.52
N PRO A 20 8.90 1.62 7.07
CA PRO A 20 8.57 2.85 6.39
C PRO A 20 8.85 4.08 7.28
N ILE A 21 9.36 5.14 6.69
CA ILE A 21 9.61 6.41 7.37
C ILE A 21 8.63 7.45 6.87
N THR A 22 7.86 8.05 7.78
CA THR A 22 6.86 9.04 7.42
C THR A 22 7.46 10.34 6.92
N GLY A 23 6.73 11.05 6.05
CA GLY A 23 7.13 12.39 5.61
C GLY A 23 7.23 13.39 6.77
N ALA A 24 6.47 13.18 7.86
CA ALA A 24 6.54 14.00 9.07
C ALA A 24 7.85 13.77 9.83
N GLU A 25 8.30 12.52 9.98
CA GLU A 25 9.59 12.19 10.60
C GLU A 25 10.75 12.77 9.80
N LEU A 26 10.73 12.63 8.46
CA LEU A 26 11.74 13.20 7.59
C LEU A 26 11.76 14.73 7.69
N SER A 27 10.59 15.39 7.67
CA SER A 27 10.51 16.85 7.77
C SER A 27 11.07 17.37 9.09
N LYS A 28 10.77 16.69 10.20
CA LYS A 28 11.31 17.01 11.53
C LYS A 28 12.83 16.78 11.59
N LYS A 29 13.29 15.63 11.07
CA LYS A 29 14.72 15.26 11.08
C LYS A 29 15.58 16.25 10.32
N TYR A 30 15.12 16.72 9.18
CA TYR A 30 15.87 17.64 8.31
C TYR A 30 15.49 19.10 8.45
N ASN A 31 14.59 19.43 9.39
CA ASN A 31 14.09 20.77 9.66
C ASN A 31 13.59 21.50 8.41
N VAL A 32 12.74 20.84 7.65
CA VAL A 32 12.07 21.36 6.45
C VAL A 32 10.57 21.05 6.51
N THR A 33 9.79 21.65 5.63
CA THR A 33 8.37 21.35 5.54
C THR A 33 8.12 19.96 4.93
N ARG A 34 6.96 19.36 5.21
CA ARG A 34 6.55 18.10 4.57
C ARG A 34 6.53 18.22 3.05
N GLN A 35 6.13 19.38 2.51
CA GLN A 35 6.09 19.64 1.07
C GLN A 35 7.50 19.57 0.44
N VAL A 36 8.51 20.03 1.12
CA VAL A 36 9.92 19.90 0.68
C VAL A 36 10.33 18.42 0.63
N ILE A 37 9.93 17.61 1.62
CA ILE A 37 10.20 16.17 1.59
C ILE A 37 9.48 15.50 0.41
N VAL A 38 8.22 15.84 0.14
CA VAL A 38 7.47 15.31 -1.03
C VAL A 38 8.22 15.62 -2.34
N GLN A 39 8.73 16.84 -2.48
CA GLN A 39 9.52 17.23 -3.64
C GLN A 39 10.86 16.48 -3.73
N ASP A 40 11.57 16.33 -2.62
CA ASP A 40 12.83 15.58 -2.57
C ASP A 40 12.63 14.12 -2.96
N ILE A 41 11.59 13.46 -2.44
CA ILE A 41 11.24 12.08 -2.80
C ILE A 41 10.86 11.97 -4.28
N ALA A 42 10.09 12.92 -4.82
CA ALA A 42 9.73 12.93 -6.24
C ALA A 42 10.98 13.02 -7.14
N LEU A 43 11.94 13.86 -6.77
CA LEU A 43 13.22 14.00 -7.51
C LEU A 43 14.08 12.74 -7.41
N LEU A 44 14.14 12.09 -6.25
CA LEU A 44 14.83 10.80 -6.09
C LEU A 44 14.21 9.71 -6.96
N ARG A 45 12.88 9.61 -6.97
CA ARG A 45 12.15 8.67 -7.84
C ARG A 45 12.36 8.96 -9.33
N ALA A 46 12.35 10.23 -9.73
CA ALA A 46 12.64 10.64 -11.12
C ALA A 46 14.08 10.29 -11.53
N ARG A 47 15.01 10.21 -10.58
CA ARG A 47 16.39 9.78 -10.80
C ARG A 47 16.56 8.26 -10.89
N GLY A 48 15.48 7.50 -10.65
CA GLY A 48 15.47 6.03 -10.77
C GLY A 48 15.58 5.28 -9.43
N GLU A 49 15.49 5.99 -8.29
CA GLU A 49 15.48 5.31 -6.99
C GLU A 49 14.11 4.66 -6.71
N ASP A 50 14.13 3.40 -6.30
CA ASP A 50 12.91 2.59 -6.08
C ASP A 50 12.28 2.90 -4.70
N ILE A 51 11.77 4.11 -4.56
CA ILE A 51 11.10 4.57 -3.34
C ILE A 51 9.59 4.41 -3.50
N LEU A 52 8.97 3.59 -2.66
CA LEU A 52 7.52 3.46 -2.55
C LEU A 52 6.98 4.47 -1.53
N ALA A 53 5.87 5.11 -1.90
CA ALA A 53 5.04 5.89 -0.99
C ALA A 53 3.85 5.04 -0.56
N THR A 54 3.75 4.72 0.72
CA THR A 54 2.67 3.91 1.31
C THR A 54 1.90 4.71 2.36
N PRO A 55 0.75 4.22 2.83
CA PRO A 55 0.06 4.84 3.96
C PRO A 55 0.90 4.95 5.23
N GLN A 56 1.88 4.05 5.42
CA GLN A 56 2.78 4.02 6.57
C GLN A 56 4.00 4.94 6.41
N GLY A 57 4.31 5.39 5.19
CA GLY A 57 5.45 6.25 4.89
C GLY A 57 6.21 5.82 3.64
N TYR A 58 7.42 6.34 3.49
CA TYR A 58 8.33 6.01 2.40
C TYR A 58 9.23 4.85 2.76
N LEU A 59 9.42 3.93 1.83
CA LEU A 59 10.35 2.81 1.99
C LEU A 59 11.01 2.46 0.65
N ILE A 60 12.18 1.85 0.72
CA ILE A 60 12.80 1.16 -0.40
C ILE A 60 12.58 -0.34 -0.17
N PRO A 61 11.92 -1.06 -1.10
CA PRO A 61 11.68 -2.48 -0.95
C PRO A 61 13.02 -3.22 -0.79
N GLN A 62 13.20 -3.87 0.35
CA GLN A 62 14.32 -4.79 0.52
C GLN A 62 13.91 -6.11 -0.12
N VAL A 63 14.63 -6.56 -1.14
CA VAL A 63 14.43 -7.88 -1.74
C VAL A 63 14.78 -8.92 -0.67
N LYS A 64 13.81 -9.26 0.18
CA LYS A 64 13.88 -10.49 0.95
C LYS A 64 13.54 -11.61 -0.02
N MET A 65 14.52 -12.41 -0.39
CA MET A 65 14.29 -13.73 -1.01
C MET A 65 13.61 -14.64 0.05
N LYS A 66 12.34 -14.39 0.32
CA LYS A 66 11.44 -15.40 0.85
C LYS A 66 10.77 -16.04 -0.36
N ASP A 67 10.66 -17.34 -0.39
CA ASP A 67 9.83 -18.08 -1.34
C ASP A 67 8.34 -17.78 -1.12
N THR A 68 7.96 -16.52 -1.28
CA THR A 68 6.57 -16.07 -1.18
C THR A 68 5.93 -16.00 -2.56
N LEU A 69 4.63 -16.19 -2.62
CA LEU A 69 3.85 -16.09 -3.85
C LEU A 69 3.21 -14.71 -3.94
N ILE A 70 3.30 -14.10 -5.10
CA ILE A 70 2.57 -12.86 -5.43
C ILE A 70 1.37 -13.25 -6.28
N LYS A 71 0.19 -12.92 -5.80
CA LYS A 71 -1.11 -13.28 -6.41
C LYS A 71 -2.01 -12.06 -6.52
N LYS A 72 -2.97 -12.10 -7.44
CA LYS A 72 -3.99 -11.07 -7.57
C LYS A 72 -5.37 -11.65 -7.26
N ILE A 73 -6.20 -10.86 -6.59
CA ILE A 73 -7.60 -11.16 -6.33
C ILE A 73 -8.47 -10.00 -6.82
N VAL A 74 -9.66 -10.31 -7.28
CA VAL A 74 -10.65 -9.31 -7.70
C VAL A 74 -11.76 -9.28 -6.68
N CYS A 75 -12.03 -8.11 -6.13
CA CYS A 75 -13.06 -7.91 -5.12
C CYS A 75 -14.05 -6.82 -5.56
N LYS A 76 -15.23 -6.85 -4.97
CA LYS A 76 -16.24 -5.82 -5.16
C LYS A 76 -16.97 -5.57 -3.85
N HIS A 77 -16.90 -4.35 -3.38
CA HIS A 77 -17.69 -3.80 -2.27
C HIS A 77 -17.62 -2.26 -2.30
N ASN A 78 -18.52 -1.60 -1.58
CA ASN A 78 -18.63 -0.14 -1.62
C ASN A 78 -18.52 0.54 -0.25
N GLU A 79 -18.81 -0.21 0.82
CA GLU A 79 -18.92 0.38 2.16
C GLU A 79 -17.56 0.36 2.90
N TYR A 80 -17.35 1.37 3.76
CA TYR A 80 -16.11 1.47 4.56
C TYR A 80 -15.89 0.26 5.47
N ASP A 81 -16.97 -0.27 6.06
CA ASP A 81 -16.92 -1.45 6.92
C ASP A 81 -16.49 -2.70 6.14
N GLU A 82 -16.89 -2.79 4.88
CA GLU A 82 -16.49 -3.88 3.98
C GLU A 82 -15.02 -3.78 3.59
N ILE A 83 -14.50 -2.56 3.36
CA ILE A 83 -13.06 -2.32 3.11
C ILE A 83 -12.24 -2.79 4.31
N GLU A 84 -12.63 -2.39 5.50
CA GLU A 84 -11.94 -2.77 6.74
C GLU A 84 -11.97 -4.29 6.95
N ASP A 85 -13.14 -4.92 6.78
CA ASP A 85 -13.32 -6.37 6.95
C ASP A 85 -12.53 -7.18 5.92
N GLU A 86 -12.50 -6.74 4.66
CA GLU A 86 -11.68 -7.36 3.61
C GLU A 86 -10.20 -7.34 3.97
N LEU A 87 -9.67 -6.15 4.27
CA LEU A 87 -8.24 -5.98 4.60
C LEU A 87 -7.86 -6.78 5.85
N LYS A 88 -8.69 -6.76 6.90
CA LYS A 88 -8.47 -7.57 8.11
C LYS A 88 -8.51 -9.07 7.82
N THR A 89 -9.43 -9.51 6.98
CA THR A 89 -9.52 -10.92 6.58
C THR A 89 -8.23 -11.40 5.92
N ILE A 90 -7.68 -10.63 5.00
CA ILE A 90 -6.45 -10.99 4.30
C ILE A 90 -5.26 -11.07 5.27
N VAL A 91 -5.07 -10.06 6.12
CA VAL A 91 -3.92 -10.06 7.05
C VAL A 91 -4.05 -11.10 8.15
N ASP A 92 -5.25 -11.37 8.65
CA ASP A 92 -5.51 -12.39 9.68
C ASP A 92 -5.17 -13.81 9.20
N LEU A 93 -5.33 -14.05 7.91
CA LEU A 93 -5.00 -15.33 7.27
C LEU A 93 -3.54 -15.43 6.81
N GLY A 94 -2.75 -14.40 7.04
CA GLY A 94 -1.31 -14.40 6.73
C GLY A 94 -0.95 -13.79 5.38
N GLY A 95 -1.88 -13.07 4.73
CA GLY A 95 -1.59 -12.31 3.52
C GLY A 95 -1.03 -10.92 3.83
N LYS A 96 -0.21 -10.39 2.92
CA LYS A 96 0.18 -9.00 2.88
C LYS A 96 -0.45 -8.35 1.65
N ILE A 97 -1.11 -7.21 1.83
CA ILE A 97 -1.70 -6.45 0.73
C ILE A 97 -0.68 -5.45 0.24
N ILE A 98 -0.22 -5.61 -1.01
CA ILE A 98 0.79 -4.75 -1.63
C ILE A 98 0.14 -3.48 -2.13
N ASP A 99 -0.95 -3.60 -2.89
CA ASP A 99 -1.60 -2.50 -3.57
C ASP A 99 -3.10 -2.69 -3.74
N VAL A 100 -3.73 -1.66 -4.26
CA VAL A 100 -5.08 -1.68 -4.85
C VAL A 100 -5.00 -1.13 -6.25
N ILE A 101 -5.63 -1.80 -7.20
CA ILE A 101 -5.62 -1.45 -8.61
C ILE A 101 -7.06 -1.30 -9.10
N VAL A 102 -7.33 -0.23 -9.83
CA VAL A 102 -8.61 0.00 -10.51
C VAL A 102 -8.38 0.35 -11.98
N ASP A 103 -9.34 0.04 -12.83
CA ASP A 103 -9.30 0.37 -14.26
C ASP A 103 -10.15 1.62 -14.53
N HIS A 104 -9.49 2.76 -14.69
CA HIS A 104 -10.15 4.05 -14.91
C HIS A 104 -10.36 4.30 -16.40
N PRO A 105 -11.56 4.75 -16.85
CA PRO A 105 -11.86 4.91 -18.29
C PRO A 105 -11.00 5.96 -19.00
N LEU A 106 -10.45 6.94 -18.27
CA LEU A 106 -9.60 7.98 -18.84
C LEU A 106 -8.11 7.68 -18.69
N TYR A 107 -7.69 7.23 -17.48
CA TYR A 107 -6.28 7.07 -17.15
C TYR A 107 -5.77 5.63 -17.31
N GLY A 108 -6.67 4.67 -17.59
CA GLY A 108 -6.33 3.27 -17.57
C GLY A 108 -6.11 2.76 -16.14
N GLU A 109 -5.12 1.91 -15.94
CA GLU A 109 -4.84 1.33 -14.63
C GLU A 109 -4.29 2.38 -13.66
N ILE A 110 -4.97 2.53 -12.51
CA ILE A 110 -4.50 3.35 -11.39
C ILE A 110 -4.15 2.42 -10.24
N THR A 111 -2.93 2.52 -9.74
CA THR A 111 -2.44 1.71 -8.62
C THR A 111 -2.15 2.58 -7.40
N GLY A 112 -2.74 2.22 -6.27
CA GLY A 112 -2.41 2.77 -4.97
C GLY A 112 -1.60 1.77 -4.14
N ASN A 113 -0.39 2.14 -3.71
CA ASN A 113 0.43 1.30 -2.85
C ASN A 113 -0.14 1.29 -1.44
N LEU A 114 -0.29 0.10 -0.83
CA LEU A 114 -0.85 -0.08 0.51
C LEU A 114 0.19 -0.54 1.52
N ASP A 115 0.93 -1.61 1.21
CA ASP A 115 1.93 -2.23 2.09
C ASP A 115 1.36 -2.58 3.48
N ILE A 116 0.18 -3.21 3.50
CA ILE A 116 -0.56 -3.59 4.70
C ILE A 116 -0.26 -5.05 5.04
N SER A 117 0.29 -5.31 6.22
CA SER A 117 0.69 -6.65 6.66
C SER A 117 0.18 -7.04 8.05
N SER A 118 -0.50 -6.13 8.75
CA SER A 118 -1.03 -6.35 10.09
C SER A 118 -2.37 -5.65 10.29
N ARG A 119 -3.11 -6.06 11.34
CA ARG A 119 -4.32 -5.34 11.76
C ARG A 119 -4.05 -3.88 12.12
N LEU A 120 -2.90 -3.60 12.72
CA LEU A 120 -2.49 -2.24 13.05
C LEU A 120 -2.35 -1.37 11.79
N ASP A 121 -1.81 -1.94 10.70
CA ASP A 121 -1.70 -1.24 9.42
C ASP A 121 -3.09 -0.96 8.84
N VAL A 122 -4.02 -1.92 8.96
CA VAL A 122 -5.43 -1.72 8.54
C VAL A 122 -6.06 -0.58 9.33
N ASP A 123 -5.93 -0.59 10.66
CA ASP A 123 -6.49 0.46 11.52
C ASP A 123 -5.93 1.84 11.16
N ARG A 124 -4.61 1.93 10.93
CA ARG A 124 -3.95 3.17 10.48
C ARG A 124 -4.45 3.65 9.12
N PHE A 125 -4.68 2.74 8.20
CA PHE A 125 -5.23 3.05 6.88
C PHE A 125 -6.66 3.58 6.98
N MET A 126 -7.51 2.91 7.75
CA MET A 126 -8.90 3.34 7.98
C MET A 126 -8.99 4.68 8.69
N ASP A 127 -8.12 4.94 9.67
CA ASP A 127 -8.02 6.24 10.34
C ASP A 127 -7.63 7.35 9.36
N LYS A 128 -6.67 7.08 8.46
CA LYS A 128 -6.31 8.04 7.40
C LYS A 128 -7.47 8.34 6.46
N LEU A 129 -8.22 7.33 6.04
CA LEU A 129 -9.43 7.54 5.23
C LEU A 129 -10.42 8.48 5.92
N LYS A 130 -10.67 8.28 7.20
CA LYS A 130 -11.60 9.13 8.00
C LYS A 130 -11.07 10.55 8.16
N ILE A 131 -9.79 10.72 8.49
CA ILE A 131 -9.18 12.04 8.76
C ILE A 131 -9.06 12.85 7.48
N THR A 132 -8.58 12.25 6.39
CA THR A 132 -8.36 12.96 5.12
C THR A 132 -9.64 13.16 4.32
N LYS A 133 -10.70 12.41 4.63
CA LYS A 133 -11.94 12.34 3.85
C LYS A 133 -11.67 11.98 2.36
N ALA A 134 -10.58 11.27 2.10
CA ALA A 134 -10.24 10.81 0.75
C ALA A 134 -11.18 9.69 0.33
N GLU A 135 -11.57 9.70 -0.93
CA GLU A 135 -12.34 8.62 -1.53
C GLU A 135 -11.42 7.43 -1.81
N PRO A 136 -11.82 6.18 -1.45
CA PRO A 136 -11.10 4.99 -1.89
C PRO A 136 -11.06 4.87 -3.42
N LEU A 137 -9.98 4.33 -3.99
CA LEU A 137 -9.87 4.14 -5.44
C LEU A 137 -11.03 3.32 -6.03
N SER A 138 -11.53 2.33 -5.28
CA SER A 138 -12.66 1.48 -5.68
C SER A 138 -13.96 2.24 -5.97
N THR A 139 -14.13 3.45 -5.45
CA THR A 139 -15.29 4.29 -5.77
C THR A 139 -15.32 4.71 -7.23
N LEU A 140 -14.16 4.80 -7.89
CA LEU A 140 -14.04 5.13 -9.31
C LEU A 140 -14.57 4.04 -10.24
N THR A 141 -14.76 2.81 -9.73
CA THR A 141 -15.13 1.61 -10.49
C THR A 141 -16.31 0.87 -9.86
N GLU A 142 -17.21 1.59 -9.20
CA GLU A 142 -18.40 1.03 -8.55
C GLU A 142 -18.09 -0.13 -7.60
N GLY A 143 -16.96 -0.04 -6.90
CA GLY A 143 -16.52 -1.01 -5.92
C GLY A 143 -15.60 -2.11 -6.45
N VAL A 144 -15.49 -2.30 -7.76
CA VAL A 144 -14.62 -3.33 -8.36
C VAL A 144 -13.16 -2.90 -8.30
N HIS A 145 -12.31 -3.74 -7.70
CA HIS A 145 -10.88 -3.48 -7.60
C HIS A 145 -10.08 -4.80 -7.54
N ILE A 146 -8.79 -4.66 -7.76
CA ILE A 146 -7.84 -5.76 -7.68
C ILE A 146 -6.89 -5.47 -6.53
N HIS A 147 -6.59 -6.47 -5.71
CA HIS A 147 -5.47 -6.44 -4.79
C HIS A 147 -4.35 -7.36 -5.27
N THR A 148 -3.12 -6.84 -5.27
CA THR A 148 -1.93 -7.67 -5.32
C THR A 148 -1.59 -8.06 -3.88
N ILE A 149 -1.53 -9.36 -3.61
CA ILE A 149 -1.23 -9.90 -2.29
C ILE A 149 0.00 -10.80 -2.31
N GLU A 150 0.77 -10.76 -1.25
CA GLU A 150 1.88 -11.65 -0.98
C GLU A 150 1.46 -12.67 0.08
N VAL A 151 1.67 -13.94 -0.21
CA VAL A 151 1.35 -15.06 0.67
C VAL A 151 2.50 -16.05 0.74
N GLU A 152 2.61 -16.79 1.84
CA GLU A 152 3.69 -17.76 2.04
C GLU A 152 3.57 -18.97 1.09
N ASN A 153 2.34 -19.41 0.80
CA ASN A 153 2.08 -20.59 -0.04
C ASN A 153 0.68 -20.55 -0.67
N GLU A 154 0.43 -21.47 -1.60
CA GLU A 154 -0.84 -21.61 -2.31
C GLU A 154 -2.03 -21.94 -1.38
N LYS A 155 -1.78 -22.71 -0.32
CA LYS A 155 -2.83 -23.08 0.64
C LYS A 155 -3.40 -21.85 1.35
N ILE A 156 -2.55 -20.93 1.78
CA ILE A 156 -2.97 -19.64 2.37
C ILE A 156 -3.73 -18.81 1.35
N PHE A 157 -3.27 -18.76 0.11
CA PHE A 157 -3.96 -18.04 -0.96
C PHE A 157 -5.38 -18.57 -1.17
N GLN A 158 -5.55 -19.89 -1.27
CA GLN A 158 -6.87 -20.49 -1.43
C GLN A 158 -7.79 -20.23 -0.23
N LEU A 159 -7.25 -20.30 0.99
CA LEU A 159 -8.01 -19.99 2.21
C LEU A 159 -8.52 -18.54 2.21
N ILE A 160 -7.69 -17.59 1.80
CA ILE A 160 -8.08 -16.17 1.65
C ILE A 160 -9.22 -16.05 0.63
N LYS A 161 -9.10 -16.68 -0.54
CA LYS A 161 -10.12 -16.64 -1.58
C LYS A 161 -11.44 -17.21 -1.11
N GLU A 162 -11.43 -18.38 -0.49
CA GLU A 162 -12.64 -19.03 0.04
C GLU A 162 -13.32 -18.16 1.09
N THR A 163 -12.55 -17.59 2.02
CA THR A 163 -13.10 -16.73 3.07
C THR A 163 -13.69 -15.44 2.50
N LEU A 164 -13.04 -14.81 1.54
CA LEU A 164 -13.56 -13.61 0.88
C LEU A 164 -14.79 -13.91 0.01
N LYS A 165 -14.85 -15.10 -0.59
CA LYS A 165 -16.04 -15.58 -1.33
C LYS A 165 -17.22 -15.79 -0.40
N GLU A 166 -17.03 -16.43 0.75
CA GLU A 166 -18.08 -16.64 1.77
C GLU A 166 -18.63 -15.31 2.30
N LYS A 167 -17.77 -14.29 2.43
CA LYS A 167 -18.17 -12.93 2.82
C LYS A 167 -18.83 -12.13 1.68
N GLY A 168 -18.81 -12.63 0.47
CA GLY A 168 -19.42 -11.98 -0.69
C GLY A 168 -18.58 -10.88 -1.33
N TYR A 169 -17.27 -10.80 -1.02
CA TYR A 169 -16.39 -9.79 -1.56
C TYR A 169 -15.67 -10.22 -2.83
N LEU A 170 -15.34 -11.51 -2.95
CA LEU A 170 -14.58 -12.02 -4.08
C LEU A 170 -15.46 -12.14 -5.34
N ILE A 171 -14.96 -11.63 -6.46
CA ILE A 171 -15.46 -11.97 -7.78
C ILE A 171 -14.67 -13.19 -8.27
N SER A 172 -15.36 -14.30 -8.52
CA SER A 172 -14.76 -15.50 -9.08
C SER A 172 -15.34 -15.76 -10.48
N GLU A 173 -14.49 -16.31 -11.34
CA GLU A 173 -14.97 -16.96 -12.57
C GLU A 173 -15.68 -18.26 -12.14
N ASP A 174 -16.96 -18.38 -12.47
CA ASP A 174 -17.72 -19.60 -12.26
C ASP A 174 -17.44 -20.62 -13.38
#